data_e4b3c2048d27765e78110164f44f5d90
#
_entry.id   e4b3c2048d27765e78110164f44f5d90
#
_cell.length_a   1.000
_cell.length_b   1.000
_cell.length_c   1.000
_cell.angle_alpha   90.00
_cell.angle_beta   90.00
_cell.angle_gamma   90.00
#
_symmetry.space_group_name_H-M   'P 1'
#
loop_
_entity.id
_entity.type
_entity.pdbx_description
1 polymer ?
#
loop_
_entity_poly.entity_id
_entity_poly.type
_entity_poly.pdbx_seq_one_letter_code
_entity_poly.pdbx_strand_id
1 'polypeptide(L)'
;MGKIVTFITLCCSLLTASTALSQSLPAVAFAPGANYVALGSSFAAGPGIPAQLGVCGRSDHNYSNLIATALDLNIIDVSCNGATTDNILDTPQNGATPQIDAISHDTALVTVTIGGNSINYTSSTFACAGTAPGERCTANLDQALISAAVDQLPAKLGATFDAIKAKAPQAIIVLVTYPRVFPEDAVNCSELELSAEDTRYLATLGQQLEDIFVSTASNHQILIADAYVRAAGHGPCAAAERWVNGATAADTGIRFHPTAEGHIEMARLVLTALGHN
;
A
#
# COMPACT_ATOMS: atom_id res chain seq x y z
N MET A 1 45.34 -8.98 72.92
CA MET A 1 45.57 -9.00 71.46
C MET A 1 44.54 -9.93 70.85
N GLY A 2 43.36 -9.43 70.48
CA GLY A 2 42.27 -10.17 69.88
C GLY A 2 42.24 -9.92 68.34
N LYS A 3 42.29 -10.95 67.55
CA LYS A 3 42.19 -10.90 66.12
C LYS A 3 40.69 -10.96 65.72
N ILE A 4 40.19 -9.89 65.08
CA ILE A 4 38.88 -9.85 64.48
C ILE A 4 38.99 -10.50 63.11
N VAL A 5 38.23 -11.59 62.84
CA VAL A 5 38.07 -12.21 61.53
C VAL A 5 36.79 -11.71 60.92
N THR A 6 36.92 -10.93 59.83
CA THR A 6 35.77 -10.40 59.06
C THR A 6 35.38 -11.44 58.01
N PHE A 7 34.17 -11.97 58.08
CA PHE A 7 33.58 -12.81 57.05
C PHE A 7 32.94 -11.91 55.96
N ILE A 8 33.45 -11.99 54.75
CA ILE A 8 32.81 -11.36 53.57
C ILE A 8 31.86 -12.39 52.96
N THR A 9 30.57 -12.11 53.09
CA THR A 9 29.52 -12.90 52.42
C THR A 9 29.36 -12.43 50.99
N LEU A 10 29.77 -13.26 50.03
CA LEU A 10 29.61 -13.01 48.61
C LEU A 10 28.19 -13.36 48.17
N CYS A 11 27.35 -12.34 47.95
CA CYS A 11 25.97 -12.51 47.47
C CYS A 11 25.99 -12.70 45.94
N CYS A 12 25.82 -13.95 45.49
CA CYS A 12 25.77 -14.28 44.08
C CYS A 12 24.34 -14.06 43.55
N SER A 13 24.07 -12.91 42.90
CA SER A 13 22.78 -12.60 42.28
C SER A 13 22.67 -13.38 40.95
N LEU A 14 21.85 -14.41 40.94
CA LEU A 14 21.45 -15.11 39.73
C LEU A 14 20.50 -14.21 38.90
N LEU A 15 20.99 -13.58 37.88
CA LEU A 15 20.18 -12.94 36.82
C LEU A 15 19.51 -14.04 35.99
N THR A 16 18.23 -14.30 36.22
CA THR A 16 17.41 -15.12 35.33
C THR A 16 17.03 -14.25 34.12
N ALA A 17 17.66 -14.50 32.99
CA ALA A 17 17.26 -13.93 31.70
C ALA A 17 15.89 -14.54 31.30
N SER A 18 14.81 -13.78 31.47
CA SER A 18 13.52 -14.14 30.90
C SER A 18 13.57 -13.98 29.38
N THR A 19 13.68 -15.08 28.66
CA THR A 19 13.44 -15.11 27.21
C THR A 19 11.95 -14.90 26.99
N ALA A 20 11.56 -13.67 26.61
CA ALA A 20 10.22 -13.41 26.11
C ALA A 20 10.07 -14.18 24.77
N LEU A 21 9.36 -15.31 24.80
CA LEU A 21 8.88 -15.92 23.58
C LEU A 21 7.90 -14.92 22.93
N SER A 22 8.28 -14.35 21.80
CA SER A 22 7.36 -13.66 20.93
C SER A 22 6.39 -14.70 20.39
N GLN A 23 5.20 -14.78 20.98
CA GLN A 23 4.11 -15.59 20.40
C GLN A 23 3.63 -14.84 19.17
N SER A 24 3.93 -15.36 17.98
CA SER A 24 3.28 -14.92 16.75
C SER A 24 1.78 -15.15 16.89
N LEU A 25 0.97 -14.15 16.57
CA LEU A 25 -0.48 -14.32 16.49
C LEU A 25 -0.78 -15.46 15.51
N PRO A 26 -1.81 -16.28 15.79
CA PRO A 26 -2.19 -17.34 14.87
C PRO A 26 -2.61 -16.74 13.52
N ALA A 27 -2.19 -17.39 12.43
CA ALA A 27 -2.60 -16.99 11.09
C ALA A 27 -4.13 -17.01 10.96
N VAL A 28 -4.66 -16.02 10.25
CA VAL A 28 -6.08 -15.96 9.93
C VAL A 28 -6.42 -17.11 8.99
N ALA A 29 -7.34 -17.99 9.39
CA ALA A 29 -7.80 -19.10 8.55
C ALA A 29 -9.08 -18.73 7.82
N PHE A 30 -9.11 -18.97 6.51
CA PHE A 30 -10.29 -18.84 5.68
C PHE A 30 -10.79 -20.23 5.28
N ALA A 31 -12.10 -20.39 5.10
CA ALA A 31 -12.63 -21.59 4.47
C ALA A 31 -12.22 -21.64 2.99
N PRO A 32 -11.90 -22.81 2.42
CA PRO A 32 -11.67 -22.94 0.99
C PRO A 32 -12.82 -22.36 0.17
N GLY A 33 -12.50 -21.54 -0.84
CA GLY A 33 -13.49 -20.83 -1.65
C GLY A 33 -14.24 -19.69 -0.94
N ALA A 34 -13.77 -19.22 0.22
CA ALA A 34 -14.36 -18.05 0.88
C ALA A 34 -14.26 -16.80 -0.02
N ASN A 35 -15.27 -15.93 0.05
CA ASN A 35 -15.36 -14.76 -0.81
C ASN A 35 -14.33 -13.69 -0.42
N TYR A 36 -13.56 -13.26 -1.40
CA TYR A 36 -12.57 -12.19 -1.30
C TYR A 36 -12.88 -11.09 -2.33
N VAL A 37 -12.98 -9.84 -1.89
CA VAL A 37 -13.19 -8.68 -2.75
C VAL A 37 -11.96 -7.78 -2.73
N ALA A 38 -11.41 -7.50 -3.92
CA ALA A 38 -10.30 -6.57 -4.10
C ALA A 38 -10.80 -5.23 -4.64
N LEU A 39 -10.61 -4.17 -3.86
CA LEU A 39 -10.96 -2.79 -4.19
C LEU A 39 -9.69 -1.99 -4.47
N GLY A 40 -9.78 -1.01 -5.34
CA GLY A 40 -8.66 -0.10 -5.49
C GLY A 40 -8.52 0.58 -6.84
N SER A 41 -7.37 1.23 -6.98
CA SER A 41 -6.96 1.93 -8.21
C SER A 41 -5.95 1.11 -9.02
N SER A 42 -5.16 1.78 -9.85
CA SER A 42 -4.13 1.15 -10.69
C SER A 42 -3.08 0.37 -9.91
N PHE A 43 -2.74 0.77 -8.68
CA PHE A 43 -1.79 0.05 -7.82
C PHE A 43 -2.35 -1.29 -7.31
N ALA A 44 -3.68 -1.47 -7.33
CA ALA A 44 -4.32 -2.76 -7.13
C ALA A 44 -4.49 -3.52 -8.45
N ALA A 45 -4.97 -2.83 -9.49
CA ALA A 45 -5.32 -3.45 -10.76
C ALA A 45 -4.13 -4.09 -11.49
N GLY A 46 -2.94 -3.47 -11.45
CA GLY A 46 -1.73 -3.96 -12.11
C GLY A 46 -1.69 -3.71 -13.61
N PRO A 47 -1.92 -2.45 -14.07
CA PRO A 47 -1.86 -2.14 -15.49
C PRO A 47 -0.46 -2.38 -16.05
N GLY A 48 -0.38 -3.03 -17.22
CA GLY A 48 0.89 -3.31 -17.90
C GLY A 48 1.64 -4.55 -17.40
N ILE A 49 1.22 -5.20 -16.30
CA ILE A 49 1.72 -6.55 -15.99
C ILE A 49 0.97 -7.60 -16.79
N PRO A 50 1.56 -8.79 -17.07
CA PRO A 50 0.98 -9.77 -17.99
C PRO A 50 -0.46 -10.16 -17.70
N ALA A 51 -1.17 -10.62 -18.78
CA ALA A 51 -2.55 -11.04 -18.81
C ALA A 51 -3.54 -9.95 -18.35
N GLN A 52 -3.57 -8.86 -19.12
CA GLN A 52 -4.50 -7.74 -18.90
C GLN A 52 -5.96 -8.15 -19.15
N LEU A 53 -6.85 -7.74 -18.22
CA LEU A 53 -8.27 -8.03 -18.24
C LEU A 53 -9.11 -6.74 -18.30
N GLY A 54 -9.84 -6.57 -19.38
CA GLY A 54 -10.86 -5.51 -19.52
C GLY A 54 -10.33 -4.08 -19.49
N VAL A 55 -11.27 -3.12 -19.46
CA VAL A 55 -11.00 -1.68 -19.58
C VAL A 55 -10.36 -1.04 -18.33
N CYS A 56 -10.43 -1.71 -17.20
CA CYS A 56 -9.85 -1.24 -15.95
C CYS A 56 -8.35 -1.52 -15.81
N GLY A 57 -7.73 -2.18 -16.80
CA GLY A 57 -6.31 -2.51 -16.78
C GLY A 57 -5.94 -3.49 -15.65
N ARG A 58 -6.88 -4.34 -15.23
CA ARG A 58 -6.59 -5.40 -14.26
C ARG A 58 -5.70 -6.47 -14.89
N SER A 59 -4.86 -7.09 -14.07
CA SER A 59 -4.11 -8.27 -14.44
C SER A 59 -4.53 -9.44 -13.54
N ASP A 60 -4.60 -10.64 -14.09
CA ASP A 60 -4.79 -11.86 -13.29
C ASP A 60 -3.52 -12.26 -12.51
N HIS A 61 -2.44 -11.51 -12.66
CA HIS A 61 -1.18 -11.63 -11.91
C HIS A 61 -0.96 -10.46 -10.93
N ASN A 62 -1.97 -9.64 -10.66
CA ASN A 62 -1.87 -8.61 -9.63
C ASN A 62 -1.85 -9.22 -8.22
N TYR A 63 -1.47 -8.44 -7.23
CA TYR A 63 -1.30 -8.93 -5.85
C TYR A 63 -2.55 -9.63 -5.32
N SER A 64 -3.74 -9.16 -5.70
CA SER A 64 -5.00 -9.71 -5.23
C SER A 64 -5.24 -11.13 -5.74
N ASN A 65 -4.95 -11.39 -7.01
CA ASN A 65 -5.05 -12.72 -7.58
C ASN A 65 -4.00 -13.68 -7.00
N LEU A 66 -2.79 -13.18 -6.68
CA LEU A 66 -1.76 -13.97 -6.00
C LEU A 66 -2.22 -14.39 -4.60
N ILE A 67 -2.85 -13.49 -3.83
CA ILE A 67 -3.43 -13.79 -2.51
C ILE A 67 -4.54 -14.82 -2.64
N ALA A 68 -5.46 -14.64 -3.59
CA ALA A 68 -6.56 -15.56 -3.82
C ALA A 68 -6.06 -16.99 -4.09
N THR A 69 -5.02 -17.10 -4.91
CA THR A 69 -4.36 -18.39 -5.20
C THR A 69 -3.70 -18.98 -3.96
N ALA A 70 -2.98 -18.17 -3.18
CA ALA A 70 -2.24 -18.65 -2.01
C ALA A 70 -3.16 -19.12 -0.87
N LEU A 71 -4.36 -18.52 -0.73
CA LEU A 71 -5.29 -18.79 0.34
C LEU A 71 -6.53 -19.59 -0.10
N ASP A 72 -6.57 -20.09 -1.36
CA ASP A 72 -7.72 -20.81 -1.94
C ASP A 72 -9.04 -20.03 -1.78
N LEU A 73 -9.04 -18.73 -2.19
CA LEU A 73 -10.18 -17.82 -2.08
C LEU A 73 -10.87 -17.61 -3.43
N ASN A 74 -12.17 -17.36 -3.38
CA ASN A 74 -12.96 -16.95 -4.54
C ASN A 74 -12.91 -15.43 -4.67
N ILE A 75 -12.09 -14.93 -5.61
CA ILE A 75 -11.85 -13.49 -5.78
C ILE A 75 -12.88 -12.82 -6.69
N ILE A 76 -13.32 -11.63 -6.27
CA ILE A 76 -14.00 -10.62 -7.08
C ILE A 76 -13.11 -9.37 -7.10
N ASP A 77 -12.31 -9.22 -8.14
CA ASP A 77 -11.46 -8.05 -8.33
C ASP A 77 -12.22 -6.97 -9.11
N VAL A 78 -12.56 -5.88 -8.43
CA VAL A 78 -13.23 -4.71 -9.00
C VAL A 78 -12.34 -3.47 -9.01
N SER A 79 -11.05 -3.62 -8.74
CA SER A 79 -10.09 -2.53 -8.86
C SER A 79 -10.07 -1.96 -10.27
N CYS A 80 -9.80 -0.66 -10.41
CA CYS A 80 -9.85 -0.01 -11.72
C CYS A 80 -8.82 1.13 -11.81
N ASN A 81 -8.05 1.13 -12.89
CA ASN A 81 -7.06 2.18 -13.16
C ASN A 81 -7.72 3.57 -13.10
N GLY A 82 -7.11 4.50 -12.37
CA GLY A 82 -7.61 5.86 -12.17
C GLY A 82 -8.67 6.02 -11.08
N ALA A 83 -9.12 4.93 -10.42
CA ALA A 83 -10.15 5.03 -9.38
C ALA A 83 -9.73 5.93 -8.21
N THR A 84 -10.71 6.65 -7.67
CA THR A 84 -10.64 7.44 -6.45
C THR A 84 -11.48 6.79 -5.34
N THR A 85 -11.43 7.32 -4.12
CA THR A 85 -12.31 6.90 -3.02
C THR A 85 -13.79 7.02 -3.39
N ASP A 86 -14.15 8.02 -4.19
CA ASP A 86 -15.53 8.23 -4.64
C ASP A 86 -15.99 7.09 -5.58
N ASN A 87 -15.07 6.54 -6.41
CA ASN A 87 -15.37 5.37 -7.25
C ASN A 87 -15.54 4.08 -6.44
N ILE A 88 -15.00 4.01 -5.25
CA ILE A 88 -15.33 2.90 -4.35
C ILE A 88 -16.75 3.09 -3.81
N LEU A 89 -17.11 4.29 -3.34
CA LEU A 89 -18.29 4.51 -2.53
C LEU A 89 -19.59 4.67 -3.34
N ASP A 90 -19.60 5.55 -4.35
CA ASP A 90 -20.85 6.00 -4.98
C ASP A 90 -20.74 6.37 -6.47
N THR A 91 -19.55 6.57 -6.99
CA THR A 91 -19.36 7.07 -8.34
C THR A 91 -19.00 5.94 -9.32
N PRO A 92 -19.85 5.63 -10.31
CA PRO A 92 -19.55 4.67 -11.36
C PRO A 92 -18.29 5.02 -12.15
N GLN A 93 -17.56 3.98 -12.62
CA GLN A 93 -16.37 4.16 -13.44
C GLN A 93 -16.35 3.17 -14.61
N ASN A 94 -16.03 3.65 -15.81
CA ASN A 94 -15.89 2.82 -17.02
C ASN A 94 -17.09 1.89 -17.31
N GLY A 95 -18.31 2.32 -16.96
CA GLY A 95 -19.54 1.54 -17.15
C GLY A 95 -19.80 0.51 -16.05
N ALA A 96 -18.92 0.40 -15.04
CA ALA A 96 -19.14 -0.44 -13.85
C ALA A 96 -19.80 0.38 -12.73
N THR A 97 -20.57 -0.29 -11.86
CA THR A 97 -21.10 0.27 -10.61
C THR A 97 -19.98 0.64 -9.64
N PRO A 98 -20.23 1.42 -8.59
CA PRO A 98 -19.25 1.65 -7.52
C PRO A 98 -18.69 0.36 -6.99
N GLN A 99 -17.39 0.34 -6.69
CA GLN A 99 -16.68 -0.90 -6.32
C GLN A 99 -17.27 -1.55 -5.06
N ILE A 100 -17.82 -0.76 -4.15
CA ILE A 100 -18.45 -1.24 -2.91
C ILE A 100 -19.64 -2.19 -3.16
N ASP A 101 -20.25 -2.14 -4.36
CA ASP A 101 -21.37 -3.01 -4.70
C ASP A 101 -20.97 -4.48 -4.87
N ALA A 102 -19.68 -4.76 -5.07
CA ALA A 102 -19.15 -6.12 -5.11
C ALA A 102 -19.12 -6.80 -3.74
N ILE A 103 -19.22 -6.04 -2.65
CA ILE A 103 -19.18 -6.58 -1.28
C ILE A 103 -20.55 -7.11 -0.89
N SER A 104 -20.58 -8.37 -0.47
CA SER A 104 -21.74 -9.06 0.11
C SER A 104 -21.52 -9.34 1.59
N HIS A 105 -22.57 -9.69 2.30
CA HIS A 105 -22.52 -9.97 3.74
C HIS A 105 -21.59 -11.16 4.10
N ASP A 106 -21.39 -12.08 3.19
CA ASP A 106 -20.54 -13.28 3.32
C ASP A 106 -19.10 -13.06 2.80
N THR A 107 -18.73 -11.84 2.43
CA THR A 107 -17.34 -11.50 2.09
C THR A 107 -16.45 -11.70 3.32
N ALA A 108 -15.41 -12.54 3.19
CA ALA A 108 -14.51 -12.88 4.29
C ALA A 108 -13.24 -12.03 4.33
N LEU A 109 -12.74 -11.58 3.16
CA LEU A 109 -11.57 -10.74 3.03
C LEU A 109 -11.86 -9.57 2.09
N VAL A 110 -11.38 -8.39 2.45
CA VAL A 110 -11.35 -7.22 1.56
C VAL A 110 -9.95 -6.63 1.58
N THR A 111 -9.33 -6.43 0.42
CA THR A 111 -8.13 -5.60 0.31
C THR A 111 -8.47 -4.28 -0.36
N VAL A 112 -7.83 -3.20 0.07
CA VAL A 112 -8.05 -1.85 -0.43
C VAL A 112 -6.71 -1.18 -0.74
N THR A 113 -6.52 -0.71 -1.99
CA THR A 113 -5.36 0.11 -2.40
C THR A 113 -5.86 1.33 -3.16
N ILE A 114 -6.13 2.43 -2.45
CA ILE A 114 -6.82 3.61 -2.97
C ILE A 114 -6.27 4.89 -2.32
N GLY A 115 -6.52 6.05 -2.92
CA GLY A 115 -6.22 7.35 -2.32
C GLY A 115 -5.29 8.21 -3.15
N GLY A 116 -4.32 7.63 -3.85
CA GLY A 116 -3.35 8.39 -4.66
C GLY A 116 -4.02 9.28 -5.72
N ASN A 117 -5.03 8.77 -6.42
CA ASN A 117 -5.79 9.59 -7.38
C ASN A 117 -6.69 10.61 -6.69
N SER A 118 -7.19 10.30 -5.50
CA SER A 118 -8.04 11.23 -4.72
C SER A 118 -7.30 12.51 -4.33
N ILE A 119 -5.98 12.46 -4.14
CA ILE A 119 -5.13 13.62 -3.82
C ILE A 119 -4.30 14.10 -5.02
N ASN A 120 -4.62 13.67 -6.22
CA ASN A 120 -3.88 13.98 -7.44
C ASN A 120 -2.39 13.56 -7.42
N TYR A 121 -1.99 12.59 -6.59
CA TYR A 121 -0.60 12.10 -6.53
C TYR A 121 -0.15 11.54 -7.88
N THR A 122 -0.93 10.65 -8.48
CA THR A 122 -0.60 10.01 -9.77
C THR A 122 -0.60 11.02 -10.91
N SER A 123 -1.61 11.90 -10.99
CA SER A 123 -1.69 12.92 -12.03
C SER A 123 -0.56 13.94 -11.92
N SER A 124 -0.18 14.37 -10.71
CA SER A 124 0.97 15.22 -10.45
C SER A 124 2.27 14.56 -10.90
N THR A 125 2.44 13.27 -10.60
CA THR A 125 3.61 12.49 -11.04
C THR A 125 3.73 12.47 -12.57
N PHE A 126 2.64 12.20 -13.28
CA PHE A 126 2.65 12.20 -14.74
C PHE A 126 2.85 13.59 -15.36
N ALA A 127 2.28 14.63 -14.74
CA ALA A 127 2.49 16.00 -15.18
C ALA A 127 3.97 16.41 -15.02
N CYS A 128 4.57 16.06 -13.89
CA CYS A 128 5.99 16.33 -13.64
C CYS A 128 6.92 15.61 -14.61
N ALA A 129 6.67 14.33 -14.88
CA ALA A 129 7.46 13.55 -15.84
C ALA A 129 7.32 14.01 -17.30
N GLY A 130 6.30 14.83 -17.60
CA GLY A 130 6.11 15.44 -18.93
C GLY A 130 6.68 16.87 -19.03
N THR A 131 7.28 17.39 -17.98
CA THR A 131 7.80 18.77 -17.95
C THR A 131 9.12 18.87 -18.70
N ALA A 132 9.30 19.96 -19.47
CA ALA A 132 10.50 20.15 -20.25
C ALA A 132 11.76 20.29 -19.35
N PRO A 133 12.94 19.85 -19.81
CA PRO A 133 14.18 19.99 -19.07
C PRO A 133 14.44 21.43 -18.65
N GLY A 134 14.67 21.65 -17.35
CA GLY A 134 14.92 22.98 -16.77
C GLY A 134 13.67 23.74 -16.30
N GLU A 135 12.49 23.24 -16.59
CA GLU A 135 11.22 23.72 -16.02
C GLU A 135 10.85 22.95 -14.75
N ARG A 136 10.06 23.59 -13.88
CA ARG A 136 9.54 22.97 -12.67
C ARG A 136 8.07 22.63 -12.84
N CYS A 137 7.72 21.38 -12.68
CA CYS A 137 6.35 20.93 -12.77
C CYS A 137 5.46 21.55 -11.67
N THR A 138 6.02 21.74 -10.47
CA THR A 138 5.31 22.31 -9.33
C THR A 138 4.73 23.70 -9.60
N ALA A 139 5.30 24.45 -10.54
CA ALA A 139 4.76 25.76 -10.96
C ALA A 139 3.42 25.63 -11.72
N ASN A 140 3.14 24.45 -12.31
CA ASN A 140 1.97 24.19 -13.14
C ASN A 140 0.92 23.34 -12.42
N LEU A 141 1.20 22.89 -11.19
CA LEU A 141 0.25 22.13 -10.37
C LEU A 141 -0.65 23.06 -9.55
N ASP A 142 -1.93 22.75 -9.46
CA ASP A 142 -2.84 23.41 -8.51
C ASP A 142 -2.58 22.88 -7.10
N GLN A 143 -1.58 23.46 -6.46
CA GLN A 143 -1.17 23.06 -5.12
C GLN A 143 -2.26 23.28 -4.06
N ALA A 144 -3.13 24.28 -4.25
CA ALA A 144 -4.25 24.54 -3.35
C ALA A 144 -5.30 23.41 -3.44
N LEU A 145 -5.61 22.96 -4.66
CA LEU A 145 -6.49 21.82 -4.89
C LEU A 145 -5.89 20.53 -4.29
N ILE A 146 -4.59 20.28 -4.49
CA ILE A 146 -3.91 19.11 -3.94
C ILE A 146 -3.94 19.14 -2.41
N SER A 147 -3.61 20.29 -1.79
CA SER A 147 -3.65 20.43 -0.32
C SER A 147 -5.05 20.18 0.23
N ALA A 148 -6.09 20.76 -0.37
CA ALA A 148 -7.46 20.54 0.04
C ALA A 148 -7.88 19.06 -0.10
N ALA A 149 -7.41 18.37 -1.12
CA ALA A 149 -7.66 16.95 -1.33
C ALA A 149 -6.94 16.06 -0.30
N VAL A 150 -5.69 16.41 0.07
CA VAL A 150 -4.95 15.76 1.17
C VAL A 150 -5.69 15.90 2.48
N ASP A 151 -6.18 17.10 2.82
CA ASP A 151 -6.93 17.35 4.05
C ASP A 151 -8.25 16.56 4.12
N GLN A 152 -8.89 16.26 2.98
CA GLN A 152 -10.15 15.51 2.92
C GLN A 152 -9.95 13.99 2.90
N LEU A 153 -8.77 13.49 2.52
CA LEU A 153 -8.55 12.06 2.32
C LEU A 153 -8.80 11.20 3.57
N PRO A 154 -8.40 11.61 4.80
CA PRO A 154 -8.69 10.81 6.00
C PRO A 154 -10.17 10.50 6.18
N ALA A 155 -11.05 11.51 5.98
CA ALA A 155 -12.49 11.33 6.11
C ALA A 155 -13.06 10.41 5.00
N LYS A 156 -12.61 10.57 3.75
CA LYS A 156 -13.04 9.73 2.62
C LYS A 156 -12.59 8.28 2.78
N LEU A 157 -11.35 8.07 3.23
CA LEU A 157 -10.81 6.74 3.48
C LEU A 157 -11.52 6.07 4.67
N GLY A 158 -11.77 6.81 5.74
CA GLY A 158 -12.57 6.34 6.88
C GLY A 158 -13.97 5.93 6.46
N ALA A 159 -14.67 6.76 5.67
CA ALA A 159 -15.98 6.42 5.12
C ALA A 159 -15.95 5.13 4.26
N THR A 160 -14.85 4.91 3.53
CA THR A 160 -14.64 3.66 2.77
C THR A 160 -14.61 2.45 3.70
N PHE A 161 -13.83 2.50 4.78
CA PHE A 161 -13.76 1.40 5.75
C PHE A 161 -15.08 1.15 6.46
N ASP A 162 -15.79 2.21 6.84
CA ASP A 162 -17.08 2.10 7.50
C ASP A 162 -18.14 1.48 6.56
N ALA A 163 -18.14 1.86 5.28
CA ALA A 163 -19.03 1.28 4.28
C ALA A 163 -18.75 -0.22 4.06
N ILE A 164 -17.47 -0.64 4.03
CA ILE A 164 -17.10 -2.05 3.93
C ILE A 164 -17.59 -2.82 5.15
N LYS A 165 -17.35 -2.32 6.37
CA LYS A 165 -17.80 -2.94 7.62
C LYS A 165 -19.33 -3.05 7.70
N ALA A 166 -20.05 -2.04 7.20
CA ALA A 166 -21.50 -2.07 7.17
C ALA A 166 -22.05 -3.19 6.26
N LYS A 167 -21.41 -3.43 5.11
CA LYS A 167 -21.81 -4.49 4.16
C LYS A 167 -21.34 -5.89 4.60
N ALA A 168 -20.11 -5.99 5.09
CA ALA A 168 -19.49 -7.26 5.49
C ALA A 168 -18.88 -7.14 6.91
N PRO A 169 -19.69 -7.18 7.98
CA PRO A 169 -19.24 -6.92 9.34
C PRO A 169 -18.25 -7.96 9.91
N GLN A 170 -18.15 -9.12 9.26
CA GLN A 170 -17.20 -10.18 9.63
C GLN A 170 -15.95 -10.20 8.74
N ALA A 171 -15.90 -9.38 7.70
CA ALA A 171 -14.76 -9.35 6.79
C ALA A 171 -13.50 -8.82 7.49
N ILE A 172 -12.39 -9.46 7.21
CA ILE A 172 -11.08 -8.89 7.51
C ILE A 172 -10.77 -7.88 6.41
N ILE A 173 -10.40 -6.67 6.81
CA ILE A 173 -10.05 -5.59 5.88
C ILE A 173 -8.54 -5.34 6.00
N VAL A 174 -7.85 -5.35 4.88
CA VAL A 174 -6.43 -5.01 4.79
C VAL A 174 -6.25 -3.81 3.86
N LEU A 175 -5.78 -2.70 4.40
CA LEU A 175 -5.27 -1.59 3.60
C LEU A 175 -3.87 -1.96 3.10
N VAL A 176 -3.67 -1.95 1.79
CA VAL A 176 -2.35 -2.15 1.19
C VAL A 176 -1.83 -0.80 0.75
N THR A 177 -0.74 -0.32 1.36
CA THR A 177 -0.21 1.00 1.04
C THR A 177 0.51 1.00 -0.32
N TYR A 178 0.76 2.18 -0.87
CA TYR A 178 1.46 2.30 -2.14
C TYR A 178 2.96 2.02 -1.93
N PRO A 179 3.60 1.15 -2.72
CA PRO A 179 5.05 1.08 -2.72
C PRO A 179 5.66 2.45 -2.97
N ARG A 180 6.77 2.74 -2.30
CA ARG A 180 7.45 4.04 -2.41
C ARG A 180 7.94 4.28 -3.84
N VAL A 181 7.34 5.26 -4.52
CA VAL A 181 7.70 5.63 -5.89
C VAL A 181 8.94 6.53 -5.91
N PHE A 182 9.05 7.46 -4.97
CA PHE A 182 10.15 8.42 -4.89
C PHE A 182 11.01 8.15 -3.66
N PRO A 183 12.36 8.25 -3.77
CA PRO A 183 13.25 8.01 -2.64
C PRO A 183 13.05 9.05 -1.53
N GLU A 184 13.19 8.63 -0.28
CA GLU A 184 12.97 9.47 0.92
C GLU A 184 13.94 10.63 1.00
N ASP A 185 15.20 10.39 0.66
CA ASP A 185 16.27 11.39 0.62
C ASP A 185 16.17 12.33 -0.59
N ALA A 186 15.15 12.14 -1.42
CA ALA A 186 14.95 12.85 -2.68
C ALA A 186 16.18 12.87 -3.59
N VAL A 187 17.05 11.86 -3.46
CA VAL A 187 18.12 11.64 -4.40
C VAL A 187 17.52 11.32 -5.76
N ASN A 188 17.77 12.20 -6.70
CA ASN A 188 17.31 12.04 -8.06
C ASN A 188 18.18 11.04 -8.81
N CYS A 189 17.57 10.18 -9.58
CA CYS A 189 18.26 9.28 -10.50
C CYS A 189 17.71 9.46 -11.92
N SER A 190 18.47 8.98 -12.91
CA SER A 190 18.11 9.10 -14.33
C SER A 190 16.76 8.47 -14.66
N GLU A 191 16.37 7.43 -13.93
CA GLU A 191 15.13 6.68 -14.12
C GLU A 191 13.87 7.47 -13.77
N LEU A 192 14.00 8.55 -13.00
CA LEU A 192 12.85 9.39 -12.64
C LEU A 192 12.54 10.43 -13.71
N GLU A 193 13.55 10.90 -14.47
CA GLU A 193 13.42 11.97 -15.47
C GLU A 193 12.75 13.25 -14.91
N LEU A 194 13.06 13.58 -13.65
CA LEU A 194 12.51 14.69 -12.90
C LEU A 194 13.63 15.62 -12.42
N SER A 195 13.30 16.87 -12.08
CA SER A 195 14.20 17.71 -11.31
C SER A 195 14.31 17.20 -9.86
N ALA A 196 15.42 17.54 -9.17
CA ALA A 196 15.57 17.19 -7.75
C ALA A 196 14.50 17.84 -6.87
N GLU A 197 14.00 19.03 -7.26
CA GLU A 197 12.95 19.73 -6.53
C GLU A 197 11.58 19.06 -6.73
N ASP A 198 11.26 18.66 -7.96
CA ASP A 198 10.02 17.94 -8.27
C ASP A 198 10.01 16.56 -7.60
N THR A 199 11.16 15.85 -7.62
CA THR A 199 11.33 14.59 -6.89
C THR A 199 11.04 14.77 -5.40
N ARG A 200 11.56 15.84 -4.78
CA ARG A 200 11.32 16.12 -3.36
C ARG A 200 9.85 16.44 -3.07
N TYR A 201 9.21 17.23 -3.93
CA TYR A 201 7.79 17.54 -3.79
C TYR A 201 6.93 16.28 -3.84
N LEU A 202 7.16 15.42 -4.85
CA LEU A 202 6.40 14.18 -5.03
C LEU A 202 6.71 13.16 -3.91
N ALA A 203 7.95 13.09 -3.42
CA ALA A 203 8.30 12.27 -2.26
C ALA A 203 7.57 12.74 -1.00
N THR A 204 7.48 14.06 -0.78
CA THR A 204 6.71 14.64 0.34
C THR A 204 5.22 14.31 0.23
N LEU A 205 4.63 14.42 -0.95
CA LEU A 205 3.22 14.08 -1.17
C LEU A 205 2.97 12.59 -0.96
N GLY A 206 3.91 11.73 -1.39
CA GLY A 206 3.85 10.29 -1.13
C GLY A 206 3.95 9.95 0.36
N GLN A 207 4.80 10.65 1.13
CA GLN A 207 4.89 10.49 2.58
C GLN A 207 3.60 10.94 3.28
N GLN A 208 3.00 12.07 2.87
CA GLN A 208 1.71 12.51 3.42
C GLN A 208 0.60 11.48 3.17
N LEU A 209 0.59 10.87 1.99
CA LEU A 209 -0.36 9.79 1.67
C LEU A 209 -0.16 8.59 2.61
N GLU A 210 1.07 8.18 2.85
CA GLU A 210 1.39 7.09 3.78
C GLU A 210 0.98 7.42 5.22
N ASP A 211 1.29 8.62 5.71
CA ASP A 211 0.92 9.06 7.07
C ASP A 211 -0.60 9.02 7.27
N ILE A 212 -1.38 9.39 6.24
CA ILE A 212 -2.83 9.30 6.23
C ILE A 212 -3.28 7.83 6.27
N PHE A 213 -2.66 6.96 5.49
CA PHE A 213 -2.99 5.54 5.49
C PHE A 213 -2.80 4.92 6.88
N VAL A 214 -1.61 5.10 7.46
CA VAL A 214 -1.27 4.55 8.78
C VAL A 214 -2.22 5.06 9.87
N SER A 215 -2.41 6.39 9.92
CA SER A 215 -3.27 7.00 10.95
C SER A 215 -4.73 6.59 10.79
N THR A 216 -5.27 6.58 9.57
CA THR A 216 -6.68 6.24 9.32
C THR A 216 -6.93 4.76 9.55
N ALA A 217 -6.04 3.88 9.08
CA ALA A 217 -6.15 2.43 9.34
C ALA A 217 -6.14 2.12 10.84
N SER A 218 -5.24 2.76 11.60
CA SER A 218 -5.17 2.63 13.05
C SER A 218 -6.47 3.07 13.73
N ASN A 219 -7.02 4.24 13.37
CA ASN A 219 -8.25 4.78 13.94
C ASN A 219 -9.47 3.89 13.67
N HIS A 220 -9.49 3.21 12.52
CA HIS A 220 -10.56 2.29 12.13
C HIS A 220 -10.24 0.83 12.44
N GLN A 221 -9.13 0.50 13.10
CA GLN A 221 -8.72 -0.87 13.44
C GLN A 221 -8.66 -1.78 12.19
N ILE A 222 -8.06 -1.25 11.11
CA ILE A 222 -7.86 -1.95 9.84
C ILE A 222 -6.43 -2.50 9.83
N LEU A 223 -6.25 -3.74 9.37
CA LEU A 223 -4.93 -4.29 9.13
C LEU A 223 -4.22 -3.52 8.01
N ILE A 224 -2.91 -3.38 8.12
CA ILE A 224 -2.11 -2.67 7.13
C ILE A 224 -1.04 -3.61 6.56
N ALA A 225 -0.94 -3.65 5.24
CA ALA A 225 0.17 -4.23 4.51
C ALA A 225 1.03 -3.06 4.01
N ASP A 226 2.06 -2.73 4.78
CA ASP A 226 2.88 -1.54 4.58
C ASP A 226 3.90 -1.74 3.45
N ALA A 227 3.45 -1.50 2.23
CA ALA A 227 4.29 -1.55 1.05
C ALA A 227 5.20 -0.32 0.92
N TYR A 228 4.81 0.83 1.50
CA TYR A 228 5.60 2.06 1.42
C TYR A 228 6.94 1.93 2.14
N VAL A 229 6.91 1.49 3.39
CA VAL A 229 8.12 1.29 4.19
C VAL A 229 8.96 0.13 3.63
N ARG A 230 8.30 -0.96 3.21
CA ARG A 230 9.00 -2.15 2.72
C ARG A 230 9.64 -1.96 1.35
N ALA A 231 9.12 -1.05 0.52
CA ALA A 231 9.71 -0.70 -0.77
C ALA A 231 10.92 0.23 -0.67
N ALA A 232 11.40 0.57 0.53
CA ALA A 232 12.63 1.33 0.70
C ALA A 232 13.80 0.59 0.06
N GLY A 233 14.50 1.25 -0.89
CA GLY A 233 15.58 0.65 -1.68
C GLY A 233 15.12 -0.17 -2.90
N HIS A 234 13.81 -0.34 -3.13
CA HIS A 234 13.23 -1.08 -4.27
C HIS A 234 12.45 -0.17 -5.24
N GLY A 235 12.59 1.14 -5.10
CA GLY A 235 11.98 2.12 -6.01
C GLY A 235 12.68 2.20 -7.37
N PRO A 236 12.30 3.18 -8.22
CA PRO A 236 12.85 3.36 -9.56
C PRO A 236 14.39 3.49 -9.60
N CYS A 237 14.98 4.08 -8.58
CA CYS A 237 16.43 4.28 -8.48
C CYS A 237 17.22 3.04 -8.02
N ALA A 238 16.54 1.93 -7.73
CA ALA A 238 17.21 0.70 -7.32
C ALA A 238 18.01 0.09 -8.49
N ALA A 239 19.21 -0.43 -8.20
CA ALA A 239 20.04 -1.08 -9.19
C ALA A 239 19.51 -2.47 -9.61
N ALA A 240 18.77 -3.13 -8.72
CA ALA A 240 18.17 -4.44 -8.93
C ALA A 240 16.87 -4.55 -8.10
N GLU A 241 16.04 -5.54 -8.42
CA GLU A 241 14.82 -5.87 -7.68
C GLU A 241 13.86 -4.67 -7.53
N ARG A 242 13.57 -3.99 -8.63
CA ARG A 242 12.64 -2.86 -8.64
C ARG A 242 11.21 -3.32 -8.48
N TRP A 243 10.55 -2.82 -7.45
CA TRP A 243 9.12 -3.02 -7.23
C TRP A 243 8.25 -1.97 -7.93
N VAL A 244 8.86 -0.85 -8.31
CA VAL A 244 8.16 0.27 -8.98
C VAL A 244 8.97 0.75 -10.16
N ASN A 245 8.30 1.00 -11.28
CA ASN A 245 8.89 1.62 -12.46
C ASN A 245 9.18 3.11 -12.26
N GLY A 246 10.14 3.62 -13.02
CA GLY A 246 10.40 5.05 -13.17
C GLY A 246 9.57 5.71 -14.28
N ALA A 247 10.11 6.76 -14.89
CA ALA A 247 9.52 7.48 -16.01
C ALA A 247 9.33 6.59 -17.24
N THR A 248 10.21 5.62 -17.41
CA THR A 248 10.08 4.55 -18.41
C THR A 248 9.73 3.24 -17.71
N ALA A 249 8.70 2.56 -18.20
CA ALA A 249 8.39 1.21 -17.75
C ALA A 249 9.52 0.26 -18.19
N ALA A 250 9.95 -0.59 -17.26
CA ALA A 250 10.87 -1.67 -17.56
C ALA A 250 10.14 -2.81 -18.30
N ASP A 251 10.37 -4.08 -17.90
CA ASP A 251 9.80 -5.23 -18.60
C ASP A 251 8.29 -5.42 -18.36
N THR A 252 7.77 -4.98 -17.21
CA THR A 252 6.36 -5.16 -16.79
C THR A 252 5.82 -3.93 -16.08
N GLY A 253 4.50 -3.76 -16.11
CA GLY A 253 3.83 -2.62 -15.51
C GLY A 253 3.85 -1.37 -16.41
N ILE A 254 3.33 -0.27 -15.90
CA ILE A 254 3.42 1.05 -16.54
C ILE A 254 4.32 1.98 -15.73
N ARG A 255 4.70 3.12 -16.30
CA ARG A 255 5.56 4.11 -15.62
C ARG A 255 4.99 4.51 -14.27
N PHE A 256 5.85 4.67 -13.26
CA PHE A 256 5.53 5.06 -11.88
C PHE A 256 4.51 4.14 -11.16
N HIS A 257 4.41 2.90 -11.61
CA HIS A 257 3.51 1.90 -11.03
C HIS A 257 4.27 0.64 -10.65
N PRO A 258 3.67 -0.22 -9.82
CA PRO A 258 4.29 -1.48 -9.45
C PRO A 258 4.59 -2.36 -10.66
N THR A 259 5.73 -3.02 -10.61
CA THR A 259 6.12 -4.10 -11.53
C THR A 259 5.42 -5.41 -11.12
N ALA A 260 5.56 -6.47 -11.91
CA ALA A 260 5.11 -7.80 -11.48
C ALA A 260 5.76 -8.23 -10.16
N GLU A 261 7.06 -7.95 -9.97
CA GLU A 261 7.75 -8.20 -8.69
C GLU A 261 7.16 -7.38 -7.56
N GLY A 262 6.85 -6.09 -7.80
CA GLY A 262 6.16 -5.25 -6.82
C GLY A 262 4.82 -5.84 -6.37
N HIS A 263 4.05 -6.41 -7.29
CA HIS A 263 2.80 -7.09 -6.95
C HIS A 263 3.01 -8.38 -6.15
N ILE A 264 4.07 -9.15 -6.43
CA ILE A 264 4.46 -10.33 -5.64
C ILE A 264 4.76 -9.90 -4.19
N GLU A 265 5.53 -8.83 -4.02
CA GLU A 265 5.87 -8.34 -2.69
C GLU A 265 4.65 -7.75 -1.95
N MET A 266 3.77 -7.01 -2.64
CA MET A 266 2.51 -6.54 -2.06
C MET A 266 1.64 -7.71 -1.58
N ALA A 267 1.56 -8.80 -2.35
CA ALA A 267 0.86 -10.01 -1.93
C ALA A 267 1.49 -10.63 -0.68
N ARG A 268 2.82 -10.75 -0.63
CA ARG A 268 3.54 -11.27 0.54
C ARG A 268 3.28 -10.43 1.80
N LEU A 269 3.23 -9.11 1.67
CA LEU A 269 2.93 -8.21 2.78
C LEU A 269 1.51 -8.40 3.31
N VAL A 270 0.52 -8.61 2.44
CA VAL A 270 -0.85 -8.94 2.86
C VAL A 270 -0.89 -10.28 3.59
N LEU A 271 -0.25 -11.31 3.03
CA LEU A 271 -0.15 -12.62 3.68
C LEU A 271 0.50 -12.50 5.07
N THR A 272 1.57 -11.72 5.19
CA THR A 272 2.22 -11.43 6.48
C THR A 272 1.29 -10.71 7.45
N ALA A 273 0.53 -9.70 7.01
CA ALA A 273 -0.45 -9.00 7.83
C ALA A 273 -1.58 -9.91 8.33
N LEU A 274 -1.89 -10.97 7.57
CA LEU A 274 -2.84 -12.03 7.94
C LEU A 274 -2.19 -13.15 8.79
N GLY A 275 -0.89 -13.05 9.12
CA GLY A 275 -0.16 -14.02 9.94
C GLY A 275 0.37 -15.24 9.18
N HIS A 276 0.33 -15.22 7.84
CA HIS A 276 0.95 -16.24 7.00
C HIS A 276 2.40 -15.84 6.67
N ASN A 277 3.37 -16.72 6.93
CA ASN A 277 4.80 -16.52 6.68
C ASN A 277 5.27 -17.31 5.45
#